data_59d51e903b28b0e84b73e4a19bc825db
#
_entry.id   59d51e903b28b0e84b73e4a19bc825db
#
_cell.length_a   1.000
_cell.length_b   1.000
_cell.length_c   1.000
_cell.angle_alpha   90.00
_cell.angle_beta   90.00
_cell.angle_gamma   90.00
#
_symmetry.space_group_name_H-M   'P 1'
#
loop_
_entity.id
_entity.type
_entity.pdbx_description
1 polymer ?
#
loop_
_entity_poly.entity_id
_entity_poly.type
_entity_poly.pdbx_seq_one_letter_code
_entity_poly.pdbx_strand_id
1 'polypeptide(L)'
;MRRIIQYVVSKTPSREVIQRLPILRPVAHKLEDPNLWHLNRRSVTRGVGVGLFFAILIPIAHTAFAVVAAIPMRANAIVSVGVTWAVNPFTLPPLILGAHRLGAWIMAPETGAAAAAAPVGWLAIALHWLATTGIGLAPLAVLISAGGAVAVRIGWDMRTRLRWARRSRRRAAKGA
;
A
#
# COMPACT_ATOMS: atom_id res chain seq x y z
N MET A 1 10.16 1.24 21.53
CA MET A 1 9.84 0.36 20.40
C MET A 1 9.26 -1.01 20.79
N ARG A 2 9.81 -1.75 21.77
CA ARG A 2 9.23 -3.05 22.19
C ARG A 2 7.77 -2.96 22.68
N ARG A 3 7.40 -1.92 23.44
CA ARG A 3 6.03 -1.75 23.97
C ARG A 3 4.97 -1.50 22.87
N ILE A 4 5.31 -0.76 21.81
CA ILE A 4 4.39 -0.49 20.70
C ILE A 4 4.15 -1.78 19.90
N ILE A 5 5.20 -2.57 19.68
CA ILE A 5 5.10 -3.86 18.99
C ILE A 5 4.24 -4.83 19.81
N GLN A 6 4.42 -4.88 21.12
CA GLN A 6 3.60 -5.72 22.02
C GLN A 6 2.13 -5.27 22.04
N TYR A 7 1.86 -3.97 22.02
CA TYR A 7 0.49 -3.44 21.99
C TYR A 7 -0.22 -3.75 20.65
N VAL A 8 0.50 -3.66 19.52
CA VAL A 8 -0.03 -4.02 18.21
C VAL A 8 -0.26 -5.53 18.10
N VAL A 9 0.67 -6.34 18.62
CA VAL A 9 0.54 -7.80 18.62
C VAL A 9 -0.58 -8.28 19.54
N SER A 10 -0.83 -7.61 20.67
CA SER A 10 -1.92 -7.98 21.59
C SER A 10 -3.31 -7.64 21.08
N LYS A 11 -3.42 -6.68 20.14
CA LYS A 11 -4.69 -6.34 19.46
C LYS A 11 -4.86 -6.99 18.08
N THR A 12 -3.86 -7.75 17.61
CA THR A 12 -4.03 -8.56 16.40
C THR A 12 -5.04 -9.66 16.72
N PRO A 13 -6.11 -9.84 15.94
CA PRO A 13 -7.07 -10.90 16.18
C PRO A 13 -6.33 -12.22 16.27
N SER A 14 -6.58 -12.97 17.35
CA SER A 14 -5.94 -14.26 17.58
C SER A 14 -6.18 -15.18 16.38
N ARG A 15 -5.24 -16.06 16.07
CA ARG A 15 -5.37 -17.05 14.97
C ARG A 15 -6.72 -17.75 14.98
N GLU A 16 -7.28 -17.99 16.18
CA GLU A 16 -8.58 -18.60 16.39
C GLU A 16 -9.76 -17.77 15.86
N VAL A 17 -9.69 -16.44 15.96
CA VAL A 17 -10.75 -15.55 15.43
C VAL A 17 -10.73 -15.55 13.91
N ILE A 18 -9.54 -15.55 13.30
CA ILE A 18 -9.38 -15.57 11.84
C ILE A 18 -9.84 -16.91 11.26
N GLN A 19 -9.59 -18.03 11.94
CA GLN A 19 -10.03 -19.37 11.51
C GLN A 19 -11.55 -19.57 11.62
N ARG A 20 -12.23 -18.81 12.46
CA ARG A 20 -13.70 -18.88 12.62
C ARG A 20 -14.47 -18.17 11.51
N LEU A 21 -13.84 -17.36 10.69
CA LEU A 21 -14.50 -16.67 9.58
C LEU A 21 -14.61 -17.61 8.37
N PRO A 22 -15.84 -18.01 7.97
CA PRO A 22 -16.06 -18.99 6.89
C PRO A 22 -15.43 -18.55 5.56
N ILE A 23 -15.35 -17.26 5.31
CA ILE A 23 -14.78 -16.64 4.11
C ILE A 23 -13.24 -16.82 4.01
N LEU A 24 -12.59 -17.09 5.15
CA LEU A 24 -11.13 -17.28 5.20
C LEU A 24 -10.72 -18.76 5.23
N ARG A 25 -11.66 -19.70 5.33
CA ARG A 25 -11.39 -21.15 5.31
C ARG A 25 -10.51 -21.60 4.14
N PRO A 26 -10.76 -21.18 2.86
CA PRO A 26 -9.95 -21.63 1.73
C PRO A 26 -8.51 -21.11 1.76
N VAL A 27 -8.23 -20.07 2.54
CA VAL A 27 -6.89 -19.48 2.69
C VAL A 27 -6.28 -19.69 4.08
N ALA A 28 -6.98 -20.43 4.97
CA ALA A 28 -6.53 -20.64 6.34
C ALA A 28 -5.11 -21.24 6.41
N HIS A 29 -4.77 -22.21 5.54
CA HIS A 29 -3.44 -22.79 5.45
C HIS A 29 -2.35 -21.78 5.06
N LYS A 30 -2.71 -20.71 4.33
CA LYS A 30 -1.77 -19.62 3.96
C LYS A 30 -1.56 -18.63 5.08
N LEU A 31 -2.49 -18.54 6.04
CA LEU A 31 -2.37 -17.68 7.22
C LEU A 31 -1.27 -18.15 8.18
N GLU A 32 -0.82 -19.38 8.05
CA GLU A 32 0.31 -19.94 8.80
C GLU A 32 1.67 -19.52 8.23
N ASP A 33 1.71 -18.88 7.04
CA ASP A 33 2.97 -18.43 6.44
C ASP A 33 3.65 -17.40 7.38
N PRO A 34 4.87 -17.70 7.88
CA PRO A 34 5.59 -16.78 8.74
C PRO A 34 5.81 -15.39 8.14
N ASN A 35 5.83 -15.26 6.81
CA ASN A 35 6.02 -13.98 6.14
C ASN A 35 4.88 -12.99 6.37
N LEU A 36 3.67 -13.47 6.68
CA LEU A 36 2.53 -12.60 7.00
C LEU A 36 2.72 -11.87 8.34
N TRP A 37 3.47 -12.47 9.26
CA TRP A 37 3.57 -12.00 10.64
C TRP A 37 4.97 -11.51 11.01
N HIS A 38 6.01 -12.01 10.35
CA HIS A 38 7.39 -11.65 10.65
C HIS A 38 7.87 -10.47 9.79
N LEU A 39 8.49 -9.50 10.45
CA LEU A 39 9.06 -8.32 9.82
C LEU A 39 10.41 -8.66 9.17
N ASN A 40 10.38 -9.16 7.95
CA ASN A 40 11.56 -9.33 7.13
C ASN A 40 11.56 -8.35 5.94
N ARG A 41 12.71 -8.10 5.33
CA ARG A 41 12.86 -7.14 4.25
C ARG A 41 11.85 -7.38 3.12
N ARG A 42 11.68 -8.62 2.69
CA ARG A 42 10.81 -8.96 1.56
C ARG A 42 9.34 -8.81 1.90
N SER A 43 8.91 -9.30 3.07
CA SER A 43 7.50 -9.23 3.47
C SER A 43 7.07 -7.79 3.79
N VAL A 44 7.94 -6.98 4.39
CA VAL A 44 7.67 -5.56 4.66
C VAL A 44 7.58 -4.75 3.37
N THR A 45 8.53 -4.94 2.43
CA THR A 45 8.48 -4.26 1.13
C THR A 45 7.19 -4.57 0.37
N ARG A 46 6.79 -5.84 0.32
CA ARG A 46 5.54 -6.26 -0.30
C ARG A 46 4.33 -5.70 0.47
N GLY A 47 4.38 -5.70 1.80
CA GLY A 47 3.34 -5.16 2.66
C GLY A 47 3.07 -3.68 2.39
N VAL A 48 4.13 -2.88 2.22
CA VAL A 48 4.00 -1.47 1.84
C VAL A 48 3.39 -1.31 0.45
N GLY A 49 3.85 -2.08 -0.53
CA GLY A 49 3.29 -2.05 -1.88
C GLY A 49 1.80 -2.38 -1.90
N VAL A 50 1.41 -3.50 -1.28
CA VAL A 50 0.01 -3.95 -1.20
C VAL A 50 -0.84 -2.93 -0.44
N GLY A 51 -0.38 -2.46 0.72
CA GLY A 51 -1.11 -1.50 1.53
C GLY A 51 -1.38 -0.19 0.80
N LEU A 52 -0.35 0.41 0.17
CA LEU A 52 -0.51 1.64 -0.62
C LEU A 52 -1.40 1.43 -1.84
N PHE A 53 -1.25 0.32 -2.56
CA PHE A 53 -2.04 0.04 -3.76
C PHE A 53 -3.54 0.03 -3.45
N PHE A 54 -3.96 -0.76 -2.47
CA PHE A 54 -5.37 -0.85 -2.11
C PHE A 54 -5.89 0.40 -1.42
N ALA A 55 -5.05 1.10 -0.63
CA ALA A 55 -5.43 2.36 -0.02
C ALA A 55 -5.79 3.44 -1.04
N ILE A 56 -5.10 3.46 -2.18
CA ILE A 56 -5.33 4.43 -3.25
C ILE A 56 -6.45 3.99 -4.18
N LEU A 57 -6.43 2.71 -4.59
CA LEU A 57 -7.35 2.19 -5.60
C LEU A 57 -8.80 2.10 -5.09
N ILE A 58 -8.99 1.72 -3.82
CA ILE A 58 -10.30 1.47 -3.23
C ILE A 58 -10.46 2.35 -1.99
N PRO A 59 -11.14 3.50 -2.09
CA PRO A 59 -11.28 4.42 -0.95
C PRO A 59 -12.07 3.85 0.23
N ILE A 60 -12.94 2.86 -0.02
CA ILE A 60 -13.79 2.23 0.99
C ILE A 60 -13.35 0.78 1.18
N ALA A 61 -13.28 0.32 2.44
CA ALA A 61 -12.89 -1.04 2.81
C ALA A 61 -11.47 -1.47 2.36
N HIS A 62 -10.61 -0.52 1.97
CA HIS A 62 -9.23 -0.75 1.49
C HIS A 62 -8.40 -1.63 2.44
N THR A 63 -8.60 -1.51 3.74
CA THR A 63 -7.90 -2.32 4.74
C THR A 63 -8.21 -3.82 4.61
N ALA A 64 -9.48 -4.18 4.37
CA ALA A 64 -9.87 -5.56 4.16
C ALA A 64 -9.24 -6.15 2.89
N PHE A 65 -9.28 -5.40 1.79
CA PHE A 65 -8.65 -5.79 0.54
C PHE A 65 -7.13 -5.93 0.67
N ALA A 66 -6.47 -5.02 1.39
CA ALA A 66 -5.04 -5.10 1.65
C ALA A 66 -4.66 -6.36 2.45
N VAL A 67 -5.45 -6.75 3.46
CA VAL A 67 -5.24 -7.99 4.22
C VAL A 67 -5.41 -9.22 3.34
N VAL A 68 -6.51 -9.30 2.59
CA VAL A 68 -6.79 -10.43 1.71
C VAL A 68 -5.70 -10.58 0.64
N ALA A 69 -5.26 -9.48 0.03
CA ALA A 69 -4.21 -9.49 -0.98
C ALA A 69 -2.81 -9.79 -0.39
N ALA A 70 -2.56 -9.45 0.87
CA ALA A 70 -1.30 -9.76 1.53
C ALA A 70 -1.03 -11.28 1.61
N ILE A 71 -2.09 -12.10 1.70
CA ILE A 71 -1.98 -13.56 1.82
C ILE A 71 -1.30 -14.19 0.60
N PRO A 72 -1.84 -14.09 -0.64
CA PRO A 72 -1.23 -14.70 -1.82
C PRO A 72 0.11 -14.05 -2.18
N MET A 73 0.31 -12.78 -1.86
CA MET A 73 1.55 -12.06 -2.14
C MET A 73 2.65 -12.32 -1.10
N ARG A 74 2.37 -13.10 -0.04
CA ARG A 74 3.27 -13.33 1.10
C ARG A 74 3.83 -12.02 1.64
N ALA A 75 2.95 -11.02 1.71
CA ALA A 75 3.24 -9.69 2.22
C ALA A 75 2.96 -9.64 3.73
N ASN A 76 3.61 -8.77 4.45
CA ASN A 76 3.32 -8.62 5.87
C ASN A 76 1.95 -7.94 6.06
N ALA A 77 0.99 -8.66 6.64
CA ALA A 77 -0.37 -8.20 6.81
C ALA A 77 -0.46 -6.98 7.75
N ILE A 78 0.34 -6.97 8.83
CA ILE A 78 0.36 -5.86 9.79
C ILE A 78 0.86 -4.58 9.11
N VAL A 79 1.93 -4.70 8.31
CA VAL A 79 2.47 -3.58 7.55
C VAL A 79 1.48 -3.11 6.50
N SER A 80 0.84 -4.03 5.77
CA SER A 80 -0.18 -3.67 4.77
C SER A 80 -1.31 -2.86 5.39
N VAL A 81 -1.86 -3.30 6.53
CA VAL A 81 -2.89 -2.57 7.26
C VAL A 81 -2.38 -1.22 7.75
N GLY A 82 -1.21 -1.19 8.38
CA GLY A 82 -0.64 0.06 8.92
C GLY A 82 -0.42 1.13 7.84
N VAL A 83 0.00 0.71 6.67
CA VAL A 83 0.26 1.61 5.55
C VAL A 83 -1.02 2.13 4.89
N THR A 84 -2.14 1.41 4.97
CA THR A 84 -3.42 1.94 4.46
C THR A 84 -3.84 3.25 5.16
N TRP A 85 -3.39 3.48 6.38
CA TRP A 85 -3.64 4.73 7.12
C TRP A 85 -2.86 5.94 6.59
N ALA A 86 -1.91 5.73 5.67
CA ALA A 86 -1.24 6.84 4.99
C ALA A 86 -2.22 7.62 4.10
N VAL A 87 -3.27 6.97 3.60
CA VAL A 87 -4.38 7.62 2.93
C VAL A 87 -5.41 8.02 3.98
N ASN A 88 -5.50 9.31 4.24
CA ASN A 88 -6.34 9.93 5.24
C ASN A 88 -7.02 11.18 4.66
N PRO A 89 -7.96 11.83 5.36
CA PRO A 89 -8.66 13.01 4.85
C PRO A 89 -7.76 14.15 4.37
N PHE A 90 -6.52 14.26 4.87
CA PHE A 90 -5.57 15.29 4.44
C PHE A 90 -4.83 14.92 3.17
N THR A 91 -4.51 13.63 3.00
CA THR A 91 -3.79 13.12 1.82
C THR A 91 -4.72 12.78 0.66
N LEU A 92 -6.00 12.56 0.95
CA LEU A 92 -7.00 12.18 -0.05
C LEU A 92 -7.24 13.27 -1.11
N PRO A 93 -7.42 14.57 -0.78
CA PRO A 93 -7.65 15.60 -1.79
C PRO A 93 -6.53 15.73 -2.83
N PRO A 94 -5.24 15.87 -2.45
CA PRO A 94 -4.16 15.93 -3.44
C PRO A 94 -4.03 14.65 -4.25
N LEU A 95 -4.35 13.49 -3.68
CA LEU A 95 -4.31 12.22 -4.36
C LEU A 95 -5.41 12.11 -5.43
N ILE A 96 -6.64 12.51 -5.10
CA ILE A 96 -7.77 12.55 -6.05
C ILE A 96 -7.49 13.53 -7.18
N LEU A 97 -6.95 14.72 -6.86
CA LEU A 97 -6.59 15.71 -7.87
C LEU A 97 -5.48 15.18 -8.79
N GLY A 98 -4.46 14.52 -8.24
CA GLY A 98 -3.41 13.86 -9.01
C GLY A 98 -3.95 12.77 -9.92
N ALA A 99 -4.88 11.94 -9.42
CA ALA A 99 -5.54 10.90 -10.19
C ALA A 99 -6.38 11.51 -11.32
N HIS A 100 -7.15 12.56 -11.02
CA HIS A 100 -7.96 13.24 -12.04
C HIS A 100 -7.09 13.83 -13.15
N ARG A 101 -5.99 14.52 -12.81
CA ARG A 101 -5.07 15.06 -13.81
C ARG A 101 -4.41 13.98 -14.67
N LEU A 102 -4.01 12.87 -14.03
CA LEU A 102 -3.43 11.74 -14.75
C LEU A 102 -4.46 11.09 -15.67
N GLY A 103 -5.69 10.90 -15.19
CA GLY A 103 -6.79 10.39 -16.00
C GLY A 103 -7.14 11.29 -17.17
N ALA A 104 -7.20 12.61 -16.93
CA ALA A 104 -7.42 13.59 -17.99
C ALA A 104 -6.30 13.56 -19.04
N TRP A 105 -5.05 13.40 -18.61
CA TRP A 105 -3.92 13.25 -19.53
C TRP A 105 -4.01 11.96 -20.35
N ILE A 106 -4.41 10.83 -19.74
CA ILE A 106 -4.60 9.54 -20.42
C ILE A 106 -5.76 9.61 -21.39
N MET A 107 -6.84 10.30 -21.02
CA MET A 107 -8.03 10.48 -21.84
C MET A 107 -7.92 11.68 -22.78
N ALA A 108 -6.79 12.44 -22.76
CA ALA A 108 -6.63 13.62 -23.57
C ALA A 108 -7.01 13.28 -25.02
N PRO A 109 -8.04 13.94 -25.58
CA PRO A 109 -8.46 13.65 -26.93
C PRO A 109 -7.31 13.98 -27.86
N GLU A 110 -7.01 13.05 -28.74
CA GLU A 110 -6.27 13.37 -29.93
C GLU A 110 -7.06 14.49 -30.62
N THR A 111 -6.55 15.67 -30.43
CA THR A 111 -6.90 16.96 -31.05
C THR A 111 -8.18 17.02 -31.93
N GLY A 112 -9.13 17.80 -31.50
CA GLY A 112 -10.04 18.55 -32.37
C GLY A 112 -11.54 18.27 -32.25
N ALA A 113 -12.02 17.06 -32.40
CA ALA A 113 -13.46 16.80 -32.44
C ALA A 113 -14.11 16.42 -31.10
N ALA A 114 -13.35 15.78 -30.21
CA ALA A 114 -13.86 15.37 -28.89
C ALA A 114 -13.90 16.51 -27.86
N ALA A 115 -13.16 17.58 -28.05
CA ALA A 115 -13.25 18.78 -27.23
C ALA A 115 -14.59 19.53 -27.40
N ALA A 116 -15.30 19.30 -28.51
CA ALA A 116 -16.60 19.92 -28.78
C ALA A 116 -17.78 19.29 -28.02
N ALA A 117 -17.61 18.09 -27.47
CA ALA A 117 -18.63 17.39 -26.70
C ALA A 117 -18.41 17.53 -25.20
N ALA A 118 -18.32 18.77 -24.70
CA ALA A 118 -18.30 19.00 -23.26
C ALA A 118 -19.60 18.46 -22.64
N PRO A 119 -19.50 17.68 -21.54
CA PRO A 119 -20.69 17.10 -20.93
C PRO A 119 -21.62 18.24 -20.46
N VAL A 120 -22.87 18.19 -20.93
CA VAL A 120 -23.90 19.16 -20.58
C VAL A 120 -24.78 18.60 -19.49
N GLY A 121 -25.00 19.39 -18.42
CA GLY A 121 -25.75 18.97 -17.27
C GLY A 121 -24.87 18.40 -16.14
N TRP A 122 -25.30 18.65 -14.90
CA TRP A 122 -24.54 18.31 -13.69
C TRP A 122 -24.20 16.83 -13.57
N LEU A 123 -25.12 15.95 -13.98
CA LEU A 123 -24.93 14.49 -13.93
C LEU A 123 -23.83 14.03 -14.90
N ALA A 124 -23.88 14.55 -16.14
CA ALA A 124 -22.86 14.22 -17.15
C ALA A 124 -21.47 14.71 -16.72
N ILE A 125 -21.39 15.90 -16.16
CA ILE A 125 -20.14 16.47 -15.60
C ILE A 125 -19.62 15.59 -14.46
N ALA A 126 -20.49 15.19 -13.51
CA ALA A 126 -20.11 14.35 -12.38
C ALA A 126 -19.63 12.97 -12.83
N LEU A 127 -20.32 12.33 -13.77
CA LEU A 127 -19.94 11.02 -14.31
C LEU A 127 -18.62 11.10 -15.08
N HIS A 128 -18.42 12.13 -15.89
CA HIS A 128 -17.16 12.35 -16.59
C HIS A 128 -16.00 12.54 -15.62
N TRP A 129 -16.19 13.37 -14.59
CA TRP A 129 -15.19 13.61 -13.56
C TRP A 129 -14.84 12.32 -12.78
N LEU A 130 -15.85 11.52 -12.44
CA LEU A 130 -15.69 10.25 -11.76
C LEU A 130 -14.94 9.23 -12.63
N ALA A 131 -15.32 9.11 -13.90
CA ALA A 131 -14.68 8.21 -14.86
C ALA A 131 -13.22 8.60 -15.08
N THR A 132 -12.96 9.88 -15.33
CA THR A 132 -11.61 10.43 -15.51
C THR A 132 -10.73 10.16 -14.30
N THR A 133 -11.25 10.42 -13.09
CA THR A 133 -10.53 10.16 -11.85
C THR A 133 -10.29 8.65 -11.65
N GLY A 134 -11.28 7.81 -11.93
CA GLY A 134 -11.17 6.36 -11.83
C GLY A 134 -10.09 5.78 -12.74
N ILE A 135 -10.01 6.25 -13.98
CA ILE A 135 -8.96 5.85 -14.93
C ILE A 135 -7.57 6.24 -14.43
N GLY A 136 -7.43 7.40 -13.82
CA GLY A 136 -6.15 7.85 -13.28
C GLY A 136 -5.76 7.21 -11.96
N LEU A 137 -6.72 6.71 -11.16
CA LEU A 137 -6.44 6.07 -9.87
C LEU A 137 -5.60 4.80 -10.01
N ALA A 138 -5.89 3.96 -11.00
CA ALA A 138 -5.19 2.70 -11.18
C ALA A 138 -3.68 2.88 -11.46
N PRO A 139 -3.25 3.66 -12.47
CA PRO A 139 -1.84 3.90 -12.72
C PRO A 139 -1.18 4.69 -11.56
N LEU A 140 -1.89 5.63 -10.94
CA LEU A 140 -1.37 6.36 -9.78
C LEU A 140 -1.13 5.41 -8.59
N ALA A 141 -2.05 4.49 -8.33
CA ALA A 141 -1.89 3.47 -7.30
C ALA A 141 -0.66 2.57 -7.57
N VAL A 142 -0.45 2.15 -8.81
CA VAL A 142 0.74 1.38 -9.21
C VAL A 142 2.02 2.18 -8.99
N LEU A 143 2.07 3.43 -9.45
CA LEU A 143 3.27 4.28 -9.32
C LEU A 143 3.63 4.54 -7.87
N ILE A 144 2.68 4.95 -7.05
CA ILE A 144 2.93 5.26 -5.63
C ILE A 144 3.27 3.99 -4.85
N SER A 145 2.59 2.87 -5.11
CA SER A 145 2.86 1.60 -4.43
C SER A 145 4.24 1.05 -4.79
N ALA A 146 4.61 1.09 -6.07
CA ALA A 146 5.93 0.68 -6.53
C ALA A 146 7.03 1.59 -5.94
N GLY A 147 6.86 2.90 -6.00
CA GLY A 147 7.77 3.88 -5.41
C GLY A 147 7.95 3.69 -3.90
N GLY A 148 6.86 3.49 -3.16
CA GLY A 148 6.88 3.21 -1.74
C GLY A 148 7.60 1.89 -1.40
N ALA A 149 7.34 0.83 -2.15
CA ALA A 149 8.02 -0.45 -1.99
C ALA A 149 9.53 -0.32 -2.26
N VAL A 150 9.91 0.38 -3.32
CA VAL A 150 11.33 0.65 -3.64
C VAL A 150 12.00 1.48 -2.56
N ALA A 151 11.36 2.56 -2.09
CA ALA A 151 11.87 3.41 -1.03
C ALA A 151 12.14 2.62 0.27
N VAL A 152 11.20 1.77 0.67
CA VAL A 152 11.38 0.90 1.84
C VAL A 152 12.51 -0.10 1.63
N ARG A 153 12.64 -0.68 0.45
CA ARG A 153 13.72 -1.60 0.13
C ARG A 153 15.09 -0.93 0.24
N ILE A 154 15.22 0.26 -0.36
CA ILE A 154 16.46 1.06 -0.31
C ILE A 154 16.78 1.46 1.13
N GLY A 155 15.79 1.98 1.88
CA GLY A 155 15.96 2.36 3.27
C GLY A 155 16.40 1.19 4.16
N TRP A 156 15.87 -0.01 3.92
CA TRP A 156 16.28 -1.21 4.64
C TRP A 156 17.74 -1.58 4.33
N ASP A 157 18.14 -1.55 3.06
CA ASP A 157 19.50 -1.87 2.62
C ASP A 157 20.50 -0.86 3.19
N MET A 158 20.18 0.43 3.14
CA MET A 158 21.00 1.48 3.75
C MET A 158 21.16 1.27 5.27
N ARG A 159 20.07 1.01 5.96
CA ARG A 159 20.11 0.75 7.43
C ARG A 159 20.97 -0.46 7.76
N THR A 160 20.90 -1.51 6.96
CA THR A 160 21.71 -2.71 7.14
C THR A 160 23.19 -2.41 6.94
N ARG A 161 23.55 -1.74 5.86
CA ARG A 161 24.93 -1.31 5.55
C ARG A 161 25.53 -0.45 6.67
N LEU A 162 24.76 0.53 7.14
CA LEU A 162 25.20 1.41 8.24
C LEU A 162 25.43 0.63 9.55
N ARG A 163 24.60 -0.36 9.86
CA ARG A 163 24.80 -1.23 11.02
C ARG A 163 26.08 -2.06 10.91
N TRP A 164 26.36 -2.59 9.74
CA TRP A 164 27.60 -3.35 9.49
C TRP A 164 28.84 -2.46 9.62
N ALA A 165 28.84 -1.28 9.01
CA ALA A 165 29.93 -0.32 9.10
C ALA A 165 30.21 0.11 10.56
N ARG A 166 29.18 0.32 11.37
CA ARG A 166 29.33 0.62 12.79
C ARG A 166 29.91 -0.56 13.60
N ARG A 167 29.54 -1.79 13.25
CA ARG A 167 30.08 -3.00 13.91
C ARG A 167 31.56 -3.23 13.59
N SER A 168 31.96 -3.05 12.32
CA SER A 168 33.36 -3.19 11.92
C SER A 168 34.27 -2.18 12.61
N ARG A 169 33.86 -0.89 12.68
CA ARG A 169 34.58 0.15 13.42
C ARG A 169 34.74 -0.18 14.90
N ARG A 170 33.69 -0.69 15.55
CA ARG A 170 33.78 -1.09 16.98
C ARG A 170 34.68 -2.30 17.19
N ARG A 171 34.81 -3.22 16.26
CA ARG A 171 35.74 -4.35 16.33
C ARG A 171 37.18 -3.89 16.14
N ALA A 172 37.45 -3.02 15.20
CA ALA A 172 38.76 -2.43 14.98
C ALA A 172 39.27 -1.66 16.23
N ALA A 173 38.39 -0.88 16.85
CA ALA A 173 38.72 -0.13 18.06
C ALA A 173 38.89 -0.98 19.33
N LYS A 174 38.50 -2.25 19.33
CA LYS A 174 38.71 -3.18 20.47
C LYS A 174 39.89 -4.12 20.28
N GLY A 175 40.44 -4.19 19.07
CA GLY A 175 41.59 -5.00 18.72
C GLY A 175 42.91 -4.21 18.62
N ALA A 176 42.82 -2.88 18.77
CA ALA A 176 43.97 -1.99 19.00
C ALA A 176 44.11 -1.66 20.49
#